data_3cb9d8b934e58c2431f7a70766f6f45e
#
_entry.id   3cb9d8b934e58c2431f7a70766f6f45e
#
_cell.length_a   1.000
_cell.length_b   1.000
_cell.length_c   1.000
_cell.angle_alpha   90.00
_cell.angle_beta   90.00
_cell.angle_gamma   90.00
#
_symmetry.space_group_name_H-M   'P 1'
#
loop_
_entity.id
_entity.type
_entity.pdbx_description
1 polymer ?
#
loop_
_entity_poly.entity_id
_entity_poly.type
_entity_poly.pdbx_seq_one_letter_code
_entity_poly.pdbx_strand_id
1 'polypeptide(L)'
;MQTKLYVLYGGKSVEHEVSLKTAYTVIQSIDNSKFEVFPIYITREGLWCSPDKLNQEGLQLNDLIALPKHRSEAESIGQVLMSQFALPGKKVVLPLLHGSYGEDGTVQGMLELLNVPYVGNGVLSSALTLDKAISKQLLAQAGIHQVDYRVYRYDQWLEDHSKVLQKAEDTIGYPCYVKPASLGSSIGISRCHDKQELVAGITEAFKYDNKIVLEREVIGREIQVAVMGNEKPLASLPGEFIHDHVFFDFESKYMDKQLKMSIPAHLSEEITSQIRQLAIKAYHTHNCSGLARVDFFLDGKGQLYLNEINALPGFTNYSMYPVMWERTDGTRYSELVEKLIDYAIMRHAEKQSIQYTR
;
A
#
# COMPACT_ATOMS: atom_id res chain seq x y z
N MET A 1 -16.92 14.21 24.04
CA MET A 1 -15.60 13.58 24.34
C MET A 1 -14.96 13.24 23.02
N GLN A 2 -13.76 13.75 22.74
CA GLN A 2 -13.03 13.52 21.50
C GLN A 2 -12.67 12.04 21.34
N THR A 3 -12.57 11.56 20.10
CA THR A 3 -12.04 10.21 19.81
C THR A 3 -10.52 10.26 19.82
N LYS A 4 -9.87 9.33 20.52
CA LYS A 4 -8.41 9.18 20.53
C LYS A 4 -7.96 8.57 19.21
N LEU A 5 -7.17 9.33 18.44
CA LEU A 5 -6.62 8.92 17.15
C LEU A 5 -5.14 8.57 17.32
N TYR A 6 -4.82 7.30 17.29
CA TYR A 6 -3.45 6.80 17.34
C TYR A 6 -2.89 6.75 15.94
N VAL A 7 -1.88 7.57 15.66
CA VAL A 7 -1.22 7.61 14.35
C VAL A 7 0.08 6.83 14.45
N LEU A 8 0.17 5.69 13.77
CA LEU A 8 1.37 4.84 13.72
C LEU A 8 2.15 5.18 12.46
N TYR A 9 3.45 5.50 12.61
CA TYR A 9 4.30 5.89 11.48
C TYR A 9 5.78 5.56 11.72
N GLY A 10 6.59 5.68 10.66
CA GLY A 10 7.97 5.25 10.61
C GLY A 10 8.06 3.80 10.13
N GLY A 11 8.54 2.91 10.97
CA GLY A 11 8.58 1.47 10.71
C GLY A 11 9.92 0.95 10.21
N LYS A 12 10.10 -0.37 10.34
CA LYS A 12 11.26 -1.13 9.88
C LYS A 12 11.11 -1.43 8.38
N SER A 13 11.16 -0.38 7.58
CA SER A 13 10.89 -0.42 6.15
C SER A 13 11.82 0.55 5.41
N VAL A 14 12.07 0.25 4.14
CA VAL A 14 12.75 1.15 3.22
C VAL A 14 11.96 2.43 2.94
N GLU A 15 10.66 2.41 3.22
CA GLU A 15 9.73 3.53 3.05
C GLU A 15 9.54 4.36 4.34
N HIS A 16 10.43 4.20 5.32
CA HIS A 16 10.38 4.89 6.61
C HIS A 16 10.18 6.42 6.48
N GLU A 17 10.96 7.07 5.60
CA GLU A 17 10.87 8.52 5.38
C GLU A 17 9.55 8.93 4.71
N VAL A 18 9.01 8.07 3.84
CA VAL A 18 7.69 8.30 3.21
C VAL A 18 6.60 8.27 4.28
N SER A 19 6.68 7.32 5.19
CA SER A 19 5.77 7.20 6.33
C SER A 19 5.81 8.44 7.25
N LEU A 20 6.99 8.96 7.57
CA LEU A 20 7.15 10.20 8.35
C LEU A 20 6.49 11.40 7.66
N LYS A 21 6.74 11.59 6.36
CA LYS A 21 6.14 12.69 5.58
C LYS A 21 4.62 12.56 5.51
N THR A 22 4.11 11.34 5.34
CA THR A 22 2.68 11.06 5.34
C THR A 22 2.06 11.39 6.70
N ALA A 23 2.66 10.93 7.81
CA ALA A 23 2.19 11.22 9.15
C ALA A 23 2.16 12.73 9.44
N TYR A 24 3.21 13.45 9.06
CA TYR A 24 3.29 14.90 9.18
C TYR A 24 2.10 15.58 8.49
N THR A 25 1.85 15.23 7.22
CA THR A 25 0.76 15.81 6.43
C THR A 25 -0.62 15.48 7.03
N VAL A 26 -0.82 14.23 7.42
CA VAL A 26 -2.08 13.78 8.04
C VAL A 26 -2.33 14.50 9.36
N ILE A 27 -1.36 14.51 10.28
CA ILE A 27 -1.52 15.14 11.60
C ILE A 27 -1.86 16.63 11.48
N GLN A 28 -1.25 17.34 10.53
CA GLN A 28 -1.58 18.74 10.27
C GLN A 28 -3.02 18.94 9.75
N SER A 29 -3.62 17.94 9.11
CA SER A 29 -4.96 18.03 8.53
C SER A 29 -6.10 17.60 9.47
N ILE A 30 -5.78 16.97 10.61
CA ILE A 30 -6.78 16.45 11.55
C ILE A 30 -7.52 17.58 12.25
N ASP A 31 -8.85 17.45 12.33
CA ASP A 31 -9.71 18.33 13.11
C ASP A 31 -9.61 18.05 14.62
N ASN A 32 -8.87 18.88 15.33
CA ASN A 32 -8.68 18.78 16.79
C ASN A 32 -9.96 18.96 17.60
N SER A 33 -11.06 19.42 17.01
CA SER A 33 -12.35 19.46 17.71
C SER A 33 -12.98 18.07 17.82
N LYS A 34 -12.66 17.16 16.89
CA LYS A 34 -13.19 15.79 16.80
C LYS A 34 -12.23 14.75 17.38
N PHE A 35 -10.94 14.92 17.17
CA PHE A 35 -9.90 13.94 17.48
C PHE A 35 -8.84 14.50 18.42
N GLU A 36 -8.42 13.66 19.37
CA GLU A 36 -7.19 13.86 20.16
C GLU A 36 -6.09 12.96 19.61
N VAL A 37 -5.04 13.56 19.03
CA VAL A 37 -3.98 12.84 18.32
C VAL A 37 -2.93 12.28 19.29
N PHE A 38 -2.65 10.99 19.17
CA PHE A 38 -1.63 10.23 19.89
C PHE A 38 -0.60 9.68 18.87
N PRO A 39 0.53 10.37 18.66
CA PRO A 39 1.54 9.91 17.73
C PRO A 39 2.29 8.70 18.32
N ILE A 40 2.54 7.70 17.48
CA ILE A 40 3.36 6.53 17.80
C ILE A 40 4.38 6.36 16.68
N TYR A 41 5.60 6.69 16.99
CA TYR A 41 6.74 6.57 16.10
C TYR A 41 7.39 5.19 16.26
N ILE A 42 7.63 4.52 15.13
CA ILE A 42 8.36 3.25 15.07
C ILE A 42 9.70 3.51 14.38
N THR A 43 10.80 3.23 15.09
CA THR A 43 12.15 3.45 14.54
C THR A 43 12.47 2.48 13.40
N ARG A 44 13.62 2.70 12.73
CA ARG A 44 14.11 1.78 11.68
C ARG A 44 14.48 0.40 12.22
N GLU A 45 14.81 0.31 13.51
CA GLU A 45 15.09 -0.94 14.24
C GLU A 45 13.80 -1.64 14.71
N GLY A 46 12.63 -0.99 14.60
CA GLY A 46 11.33 -1.53 15.03
C GLY A 46 10.93 -1.18 16.47
N LEU A 47 11.63 -0.24 17.11
CA LEU A 47 11.31 0.21 18.48
C LEU A 47 10.16 1.22 18.45
N TRP A 48 9.15 1.01 19.29
CA TRP A 48 7.99 1.87 19.42
C TRP A 48 8.23 3.00 20.41
N CYS A 49 7.95 4.22 19.99
CA CYS A 49 8.14 5.42 20.78
C CYS A 49 6.86 6.26 20.78
N SER A 50 6.54 6.87 21.90
CA SER A 50 5.50 7.90 21.97
C SER A 50 6.20 9.26 22.06
N PRO A 51 6.18 10.07 20.98
CA PRO A 51 6.62 11.47 21.06
C PRO A 51 5.84 12.23 22.12
N ASP A 52 6.39 13.32 22.60
CA ASP A 52 5.68 14.22 23.48
C ASP A 52 4.43 14.78 22.78
N LYS A 53 3.50 15.37 23.55
CA LYS A 53 2.26 15.90 23.00
C LYS A 53 2.56 16.93 21.90
N LEU A 54 2.12 16.61 20.66
CA LEU A 54 2.37 17.45 19.50
C LEU A 54 1.47 18.68 19.55
N ASN A 55 2.04 19.85 19.26
CA ASN A 55 1.27 21.05 18.92
C ASN A 55 1.18 21.13 17.39
N GLN A 56 -0.04 21.09 16.83
CA GLN A 56 -0.22 21.23 15.38
C GLN A 56 0.22 22.60 14.85
N GLU A 57 0.01 23.65 15.65
CA GLU A 57 0.52 24.97 15.31
C GLU A 57 2.05 24.99 15.44
N GLY A 58 2.73 25.14 14.30
CA GLY A 58 4.19 25.14 14.21
C GLY A 58 4.86 23.76 14.20
N LEU A 59 4.08 22.67 14.05
CA LEU A 59 4.62 21.32 13.92
C LEU A 59 5.69 21.24 12.84
N GLN A 60 6.83 20.64 13.17
CA GLN A 60 7.92 20.34 12.25
C GLN A 60 8.06 18.82 12.10
N LEU A 61 8.62 18.37 10.98
CA LEU A 61 8.80 16.94 10.71
C LEU A 61 9.62 16.26 11.82
N ASN A 62 10.63 16.96 12.35
CA ASN A 62 11.50 16.43 13.40
C ASN A 62 10.78 16.23 14.75
N ASP A 63 9.66 16.92 14.98
CA ASP A 63 8.87 16.74 16.22
C ASP A 63 8.18 15.38 16.27
N LEU A 64 8.07 14.70 15.10
CA LEU A 64 7.53 13.34 14.99
C LEU A 64 8.54 12.27 15.37
N ILE A 65 9.83 12.61 15.50
CA ILE A 65 10.90 11.66 15.79
C ILE A 65 11.16 11.66 17.30
N ALA A 66 11.01 10.49 17.93
CA ALA A 66 11.30 10.31 19.33
C ALA A 66 12.47 9.32 19.53
N LEU A 67 13.32 9.60 20.49
CA LEU A 67 14.38 8.66 20.86
C LEU A 67 13.79 7.47 21.63
N PRO A 68 14.22 6.23 21.32
CA PRO A 68 13.74 5.06 22.02
C PRO A 68 14.22 5.06 23.47
N LYS A 69 13.29 4.81 24.40
CA LYS A 69 13.57 4.66 25.83
C LYS A 69 13.88 3.21 26.22
N HIS A 70 13.60 2.26 25.34
CA HIS A 70 13.71 0.82 25.52
C HIS A 70 14.73 0.23 24.55
N ARG A 71 15.26 -0.95 24.88
CA ARG A 71 16.32 -1.61 24.10
C ARG A 71 15.81 -2.79 23.26
N SER A 72 14.55 -3.22 23.48
CA SER A 72 13.95 -4.30 22.72
C SER A 72 12.57 -3.92 22.18
N GLU A 73 12.18 -4.56 21.07
CA GLU A 73 10.85 -4.38 20.48
C GLU A 73 9.77 -4.76 21.50
N ALA A 74 9.92 -5.88 22.21
CA ALA A 74 8.93 -6.36 23.17
C ALA A 74 8.68 -5.35 24.30
N GLU A 75 9.73 -4.76 24.88
CA GLU A 75 9.60 -3.74 25.94
C GLU A 75 8.94 -2.48 25.40
N SER A 76 9.37 -2.00 24.23
CA SER A 76 8.87 -0.76 23.64
C SER A 76 7.39 -0.89 23.23
N ILE A 77 7.01 -1.99 22.58
CA ILE A 77 5.62 -2.30 22.23
C ILE A 77 4.78 -2.44 23.51
N GLY A 78 5.23 -3.22 24.49
CA GLY A 78 4.53 -3.42 25.76
C GLY A 78 4.27 -2.10 26.48
N GLN A 79 5.26 -1.21 26.54
CA GLN A 79 5.10 0.11 27.15
C GLN A 79 4.07 0.98 26.44
N VAL A 80 4.09 1.02 25.10
CA VAL A 80 3.09 1.77 24.31
C VAL A 80 1.69 1.19 24.53
N LEU A 81 1.54 -0.13 24.50
CA LEU A 81 0.25 -0.77 24.74
C LEU A 81 -0.30 -0.42 26.13
N MET A 82 0.51 -0.49 27.17
CA MET A 82 0.10 -0.18 28.54
C MET A 82 -0.17 1.32 28.77
N SER A 83 0.65 2.20 28.22
CA SER A 83 0.54 3.64 28.47
C SER A 83 -0.47 4.35 27.56
N GLN A 84 -0.68 3.85 26.34
CA GLN A 84 -1.52 4.51 25.33
C GLN A 84 -2.82 3.74 25.07
N PHE A 85 -2.73 2.46 24.73
CA PHE A 85 -3.90 1.69 24.34
C PHE A 85 -4.80 1.29 25.53
N ALA A 86 -4.26 1.25 26.77
CA ALA A 86 -5.06 1.02 27.97
C ALA A 86 -5.88 2.24 28.42
N LEU A 87 -5.63 3.44 27.86
CA LEU A 87 -6.40 4.64 28.21
C LEU A 87 -7.90 4.45 27.92
N PRO A 88 -8.81 4.94 28.79
CA PRO A 88 -10.24 4.82 28.54
C PRO A 88 -10.74 5.72 27.40
N GLY A 89 -11.89 5.41 26.83
CA GLY A 89 -12.56 6.21 25.79
C GLY A 89 -12.54 5.57 24.40
N LYS A 90 -13.21 6.22 23.46
CA LYS A 90 -13.24 5.78 22.06
C LYS A 90 -11.85 5.94 21.44
N LYS A 91 -11.42 4.93 20.71
CA LYS A 91 -10.12 4.86 20.05
C LYS A 91 -10.28 4.48 18.59
N VAL A 92 -9.39 4.97 17.76
CA VAL A 92 -9.18 4.50 16.38
C VAL A 92 -7.71 4.61 16.06
N VAL A 93 -7.19 3.69 15.27
CA VAL A 93 -5.80 3.69 14.85
C VAL A 93 -5.71 4.05 13.37
N LEU A 94 -4.79 4.91 13.02
CA LEU A 94 -4.44 5.27 11.65
C LEU A 94 -3.01 4.79 11.38
N PRO A 95 -2.83 3.58 10.84
CA PRO A 95 -1.52 3.08 10.46
C PRO A 95 -1.10 3.75 9.15
N LEU A 96 0.01 4.47 9.18
CA LEU A 96 0.64 5.11 8.03
C LEU A 96 2.01 4.46 7.78
N LEU A 97 2.07 3.14 7.89
CA LEU A 97 3.26 2.32 7.80
C LEU A 97 3.34 1.69 6.42
N HIS A 98 4.20 2.23 5.56
CA HIS A 98 4.40 1.70 4.22
C HIS A 98 5.36 0.51 4.21
N GLY A 99 5.08 -0.48 3.34
CA GLY A 99 5.91 -1.67 3.14
C GLY A 99 5.80 -2.71 4.24
N SER A 100 6.91 -3.37 4.54
CA SER A 100 6.99 -4.48 5.48
C SER A 100 6.49 -4.11 6.87
N TYR A 101 5.79 -5.03 7.52
CA TYR A 101 5.09 -4.90 8.81
C TYR A 101 3.89 -3.96 8.79
N GLY A 102 3.80 -3.02 7.85
CA GLY A 102 2.69 -2.07 7.72
C GLY A 102 1.58 -2.53 6.78
N GLU A 103 1.95 -3.16 5.65
CA GLU A 103 1.04 -3.55 4.58
C GLU A 103 0.86 -5.07 4.45
N ASP A 104 1.52 -5.88 5.28
CA ASP A 104 1.54 -7.35 5.21
C ASP A 104 0.55 -8.06 6.15
N GLY A 105 -0.24 -7.30 6.92
CA GLY A 105 -1.18 -7.84 7.90
C GLY A 105 -0.62 -7.95 9.32
N THR A 106 0.69 -7.73 9.54
CA THR A 106 1.33 -7.88 10.86
C THR A 106 0.80 -6.90 11.89
N VAL A 107 0.84 -5.60 11.58
CA VAL A 107 0.29 -4.56 12.47
C VAL A 107 -1.23 -4.70 12.58
N GLN A 108 -1.90 -5.02 11.49
CA GLN A 108 -3.34 -5.26 11.49
C GLN A 108 -3.72 -6.42 12.43
N GLY A 109 -2.96 -7.52 12.43
CA GLY A 109 -3.15 -8.64 13.34
C GLY A 109 -3.04 -8.26 14.81
N MET A 110 -2.09 -7.43 15.17
CA MET A 110 -1.96 -6.88 16.53
C MET A 110 -3.19 -6.02 16.89
N LEU A 111 -3.63 -5.14 15.99
CA LEU A 111 -4.80 -4.28 16.23
C LEU A 111 -6.10 -5.08 16.36
N GLU A 112 -6.22 -6.19 15.65
CA GLU A 112 -7.32 -7.16 15.82
C GLU A 112 -7.32 -7.79 17.21
N LEU A 113 -6.16 -8.21 17.71
CA LEU A 113 -6.02 -8.78 19.07
C LEU A 113 -6.36 -7.74 20.15
N LEU A 114 -6.05 -6.46 19.92
CA LEU A 114 -6.39 -5.36 20.81
C LEU A 114 -7.86 -4.94 20.73
N ASN A 115 -8.60 -5.48 19.77
CA ASN A 115 -10.00 -5.14 19.50
C ASN A 115 -10.22 -3.62 19.33
N VAL A 116 -9.37 -2.97 18.53
CA VAL A 116 -9.41 -1.53 18.27
C VAL A 116 -9.69 -1.29 16.78
N PRO A 117 -10.63 -0.40 16.42
CA PRO A 117 -10.84 -0.02 15.02
C PRO A 117 -9.58 0.62 14.43
N TYR A 118 -9.27 0.30 13.19
CA TYR A 118 -8.12 0.85 12.47
C TYR A 118 -8.46 1.12 11.00
N VAL A 119 -7.87 2.17 10.47
CA VAL A 119 -8.03 2.60 9.07
C VAL A 119 -7.31 1.65 8.14
N GLY A 120 -7.90 1.43 6.98
CA GLY A 120 -7.31 0.64 5.90
C GLY A 120 -7.75 -0.82 5.91
N ASN A 121 -6.97 -1.63 5.25
CA ASN A 121 -7.27 -3.02 4.98
C ASN A 121 -7.10 -3.93 6.19
N GLY A 122 -7.86 -5.02 6.23
CA GLY A 122 -7.74 -6.05 7.27
C GLY A 122 -6.52 -6.95 7.07
N VAL A 123 -6.29 -7.88 7.99
CA VAL A 123 -5.15 -8.82 7.98
C VAL A 123 -5.05 -9.57 6.65
N LEU A 124 -6.15 -10.22 6.24
CA LEU A 124 -6.18 -11.04 5.01
C LEU A 124 -5.91 -10.18 3.77
N SER A 125 -6.63 -9.08 3.64
CA SER A 125 -6.50 -8.19 2.49
C SER A 125 -5.09 -7.61 2.36
N SER A 126 -4.49 -7.15 3.45
CA SER A 126 -3.12 -6.64 3.48
C SER A 126 -2.12 -7.69 3.00
N ALA A 127 -2.18 -8.91 3.54
CA ALA A 127 -1.30 -10.00 3.14
C ALA A 127 -1.48 -10.39 1.66
N LEU A 128 -2.73 -10.46 1.17
CA LEU A 128 -3.06 -10.84 -0.21
C LEU A 128 -2.61 -9.80 -1.23
N THR A 129 -2.74 -8.52 -0.92
CA THR A 129 -2.37 -7.43 -1.83
C THR A 129 -0.86 -7.26 -1.93
N LEU A 130 -0.14 -7.46 -0.83
CA LEU A 130 1.33 -7.33 -0.82
C LEU A 130 2.00 -8.46 -1.62
N ASP A 131 1.53 -9.71 -1.46
CA ASP A 131 2.07 -10.85 -2.18
C ASP A 131 1.60 -10.89 -3.64
N LYS A 132 2.43 -10.37 -4.55
CA LYS A 132 2.11 -10.30 -5.99
C LYS A 132 1.75 -11.65 -6.59
N ALA A 133 2.36 -12.74 -6.13
CA ALA A 133 2.10 -14.06 -6.67
C ALA A 133 0.70 -14.56 -6.30
N ILE A 134 0.29 -14.39 -5.05
CA ILE A 134 -1.05 -14.77 -4.57
C ILE A 134 -2.11 -13.82 -5.14
N SER A 135 -1.84 -12.50 -5.12
CA SER A 135 -2.71 -11.50 -5.73
C SER A 135 -3.04 -11.86 -7.17
N LYS A 136 -2.01 -12.16 -7.99
CA LYS A 136 -2.19 -12.56 -9.39
C LYS A 136 -3.02 -13.83 -9.57
N GLN A 137 -2.88 -14.82 -8.70
CA GLN A 137 -3.69 -16.04 -8.74
C GLN A 137 -5.17 -15.74 -8.46
N LEU A 138 -5.46 -14.90 -7.47
CA LEU A 138 -6.84 -14.48 -7.14
C LEU A 138 -7.47 -13.67 -8.29
N LEU A 139 -6.72 -12.74 -8.88
CA LEU A 139 -7.18 -11.96 -10.03
C LEU A 139 -7.47 -12.85 -11.24
N ALA A 140 -6.62 -13.84 -11.51
CA ALA A 140 -6.85 -14.81 -12.59
C ALA A 140 -8.11 -15.64 -12.34
N GLN A 141 -8.32 -16.13 -11.12
CA GLN A 141 -9.53 -16.84 -10.73
C GLN A 141 -10.80 -15.99 -10.88
N ALA A 142 -10.70 -14.69 -10.61
CA ALA A 142 -11.77 -13.73 -10.80
C ALA A 142 -11.98 -13.35 -12.28
N GLY A 143 -11.17 -13.86 -13.20
CA GLY A 143 -11.25 -13.53 -14.64
C GLY A 143 -10.84 -12.09 -14.93
N ILE A 144 -9.91 -11.52 -14.14
CA ILE A 144 -9.33 -10.20 -14.38
C ILE A 144 -8.04 -10.37 -15.18
N HIS A 145 -7.97 -9.69 -16.32
CA HIS A 145 -6.85 -9.81 -17.23
C HIS A 145 -5.57 -9.20 -16.67
N GLN A 146 -4.46 -9.89 -16.84
CA GLN A 146 -3.13 -9.52 -16.34
C GLN A 146 -2.07 -9.85 -17.39
N VAL A 147 -0.88 -9.31 -17.24
CA VAL A 147 0.28 -9.71 -18.04
C VAL A 147 0.64 -11.18 -17.78
N ASP A 148 1.20 -11.86 -18.78
CA ASP A 148 1.75 -13.20 -18.59
C ASP A 148 2.82 -13.17 -17.50
N TYR A 149 2.76 -14.11 -16.58
CA TYR A 149 3.70 -14.17 -15.47
C TYR A 149 4.09 -15.61 -15.09
N ARG A 150 5.21 -15.73 -14.37
CA ARG A 150 5.65 -16.96 -13.71
C ARG A 150 6.14 -16.65 -12.31
N VAL A 151 5.96 -17.60 -11.42
CA VAL A 151 6.41 -17.52 -10.03
C VAL A 151 7.49 -18.56 -9.82
N TYR A 152 8.59 -18.15 -9.22
CA TYR A 152 9.67 -19.03 -8.82
C TYR A 152 10.02 -18.81 -7.36
N ARG A 153 10.43 -19.90 -6.71
CA ARG A 153 10.89 -19.91 -5.33
C ARG A 153 12.40 -20.10 -5.29
N TYR A 154 13.01 -19.63 -4.22
CA TYR A 154 14.46 -19.70 -4.05
C TYR A 154 14.99 -21.14 -4.04
N ASP A 155 14.26 -22.09 -3.43
CA ASP A 155 14.60 -23.53 -3.46
C ASP A 155 14.66 -24.09 -4.88
N GLN A 156 13.70 -23.75 -5.76
CA GLN A 156 13.69 -24.15 -7.16
C GLN A 156 14.88 -23.56 -7.94
N TRP A 157 15.25 -22.32 -7.62
CA TRP A 157 16.41 -21.66 -8.20
C TRP A 157 17.71 -22.38 -7.80
N LEU A 158 17.85 -22.78 -6.54
CA LEU A 158 19.02 -23.51 -6.04
C LEU A 158 19.11 -24.94 -6.61
N GLU A 159 17.97 -25.59 -6.81
CA GLU A 159 17.92 -26.96 -7.32
C GLU A 159 18.35 -27.04 -8.78
N ASP A 160 17.82 -26.17 -9.67
CA ASP A 160 18.11 -26.20 -11.11
C ASP A 160 17.91 -24.82 -11.78
N HIS A 161 18.96 -24.00 -11.73
CA HIS A 161 18.99 -22.70 -12.43
C HIS A 161 18.64 -22.81 -13.92
N SER A 162 19.17 -23.84 -14.59
CA SER A 162 19.00 -23.99 -16.03
C SER A 162 17.57 -24.25 -16.41
N LYS A 163 16.88 -25.06 -15.65
CA LYS A 163 15.45 -25.35 -15.83
C LYS A 163 14.57 -24.14 -15.59
N VAL A 164 14.88 -23.34 -14.55
CA VAL A 164 14.17 -22.09 -14.26
C VAL A 164 14.34 -21.12 -15.42
N LEU A 165 15.57 -20.91 -15.88
CA LEU A 165 15.85 -20.01 -17.00
C LEU A 165 15.18 -20.47 -18.29
N GLN A 166 15.28 -21.76 -18.64
CA GLN A 166 14.63 -22.29 -19.85
C GLN A 166 13.10 -22.07 -19.80
N LYS A 167 12.46 -22.38 -18.66
CA LYS A 167 11.01 -22.12 -18.50
C LYS A 167 10.68 -20.65 -18.61
N ALA A 168 11.49 -19.76 -18.05
CA ALA A 168 11.27 -18.32 -18.13
C ALA A 168 11.34 -17.85 -19.58
N GLU A 169 12.37 -18.27 -20.34
CA GLU A 169 12.55 -17.94 -21.75
C GLU A 169 11.39 -18.47 -22.60
N ASP A 170 10.98 -19.74 -22.42
CA ASP A 170 9.93 -20.39 -23.20
C ASP A 170 8.53 -19.77 -22.99
N THR A 171 8.26 -19.24 -21.77
CA THR A 171 6.89 -18.82 -21.39
C THR A 171 6.73 -17.32 -21.30
N ILE A 172 7.75 -16.58 -20.90
CA ILE A 172 7.72 -15.12 -20.74
C ILE A 172 8.47 -14.44 -21.87
N GLY A 173 9.72 -14.88 -22.15
CA GLY A 173 10.60 -14.26 -23.14
C GLY A 173 11.13 -12.90 -22.69
N TYR A 174 11.61 -12.12 -23.65
CA TYR A 174 12.23 -10.81 -23.41
C TYR A 174 11.53 -9.69 -24.21
N PRO A 175 11.51 -8.44 -23.74
CA PRO A 175 11.90 -8.01 -22.38
C PRO A 175 10.95 -8.52 -21.31
N CYS A 176 11.49 -8.73 -20.09
CA CYS A 176 10.68 -9.12 -18.94
C CYS A 176 11.10 -8.38 -17.67
N TYR A 177 10.23 -8.40 -16.67
CA TYR A 177 10.50 -7.86 -15.35
C TYR A 177 10.62 -8.98 -14.32
N VAL A 178 11.64 -8.90 -13.48
CA VAL A 178 11.81 -9.75 -12.29
C VAL A 178 11.49 -8.90 -11.07
N LYS A 179 10.61 -9.40 -10.21
CA LYS A 179 10.11 -8.66 -9.03
C LYS A 179 10.12 -9.57 -7.79
N PRO A 180 10.59 -9.11 -6.62
CA PRO A 180 10.26 -9.76 -5.35
C PRO A 180 8.75 -9.84 -5.18
N ALA A 181 8.22 -10.95 -4.64
CA ALA A 181 6.78 -11.13 -4.54
C ALA A 181 6.12 -10.22 -3.51
N SER A 182 6.77 -10.00 -2.36
CA SER A 182 6.18 -9.31 -1.18
C SER A 182 6.90 -8.01 -0.83
N LEU A 183 7.29 -7.23 -1.85
CA LEU A 183 7.97 -5.96 -1.64
C LEU A 183 7.36 -4.87 -2.53
N GLY A 184 7.27 -3.64 -1.98
CA GLY A 184 6.75 -2.46 -2.67
C GLY A 184 7.86 -1.56 -3.25
N SER A 185 7.47 -0.33 -3.64
CA SER A 185 8.39 0.77 -4.01
C SER A 185 9.40 0.47 -5.10
N SER A 186 9.12 -0.46 -5.99
CA SER A 186 10.02 -0.88 -7.09
C SER A 186 11.39 -1.40 -6.65
N ILE A 187 11.58 -1.75 -5.37
CA ILE A 187 12.85 -2.26 -4.85
C ILE A 187 13.06 -3.70 -5.30
N GLY A 188 14.27 -4.00 -5.75
CA GLY A 188 14.63 -5.34 -6.26
C GLY A 188 13.95 -5.69 -7.59
N ILE A 189 13.30 -4.73 -8.28
CA ILE A 189 12.75 -4.93 -9.61
C ILE A 189 13.84 -4.71 -10.66
N SER A 190 13.97 -5.66 -11.58
CA SER A 190 14.89 -5.57 -12.71
C SER A 190 14.15 -5.77 -14.03
N ARG A 191 14.39 -4.90 -15.00
CA ARG A 191 14.02 -5.09 -16.40
C ARG A 191 15.13 -5.85 -17.10
N CYS A 192 14.81 -6.95 -17.77
CA CYS A 192 15.78 -7.87 -18.35
C CYS A 192 15.53 -8.01 -19.85
N HIS A 193 16.56 -7.74 -20.66
CA HIS A 193 16.52 -7.80 -22.11
C HIS A 193 17.08 -9.09 -22.69
N ASP A 194 17.84 -9.81 -21.89
CA ASP A 194 18.51 -11.06 -22.26
C ASP A 194 18.71 -11.99 -21.05
N LYS A 195 19.28 -13.15 -21.32
CA LYS A 195 19.54 -14.18 -20.30
C LYS A 195 20.53 -13.73 -19.21
N GLN A 196 21.51 -12.91 -19.55
CA GLN A 196 22.53 -12.46 -18.59
C GLN A 196 21.87 -11.47 -17.58
N GLU A 197 21.08 -10.54 -18.08
CA GLU A 197 20.31 -9.61 -17.24
C GLU A 197 19.25 -10.35 -16.42
N LEU A 198 18.61 -11.39 -16.98
CA LEU A 198 17.65 -12.22 -16.25
C LEU A 198 18.30 -12.94 -15.06
N VAL A 199 19.47 -13.53 -15.23
CA VAL A 199 20.22 -14.17 -14.12
C VAL A 199 20.58 -13.16 -13.05
N ALA A 200 21.06 -11.99 -13.44
CA ALA A 200 21.40 -10.91 -12.51
C ALA A 200 20.15 -10.42 -11.76
N GLY A 201 19.03 -10.18 -12.47
CA GLY A 201 17.77 -9.74 -11.89
C GLY A 201 17.16 -10.75 -10.91
N ILE A 202 17.19 -12.05 -11.25
CA ILE A 202 16.73 -13.13 -10.34
C ILE A 202 17.61 -13.17 -9.08
N THR A 203 18.93 -13.07 -9.24
CA THR A 203 19.86 -13.08 -8.11
C THR A 203 19.64 -11.88 -7.19
N GLU A 204 19.39 -10.70 -7.76
CA GLU A 204 19.10 -9.49 -7.02
C GLU A 204 17.76 -9.60 -6.26
N ALA A 205 16.69 -10.03 -6.94
CA ALA A 205 15.36 -10.13 -6.36
C ALA A 205 15.31 -11.12 -5.18
N PHE A 206 16.05 -12.22 -5.24
CA PHE A 206 16.15 -13.19 -4.14
C PHE A 206 16.93 -12.70 -2.92
N LYS A 207 17.57 -11.53 -2.96
CA LYS A 207 18.10 -10.88 -1.75
C LYS A 207 17.00 -10.32 -0.86
N TYR A 208 15.83 -10.05 -1.44
CA TYR A 208 14.72 -9.35 -0.76
C TYR A 208 13.55 -10.27 -0.43
N ASP A 209 13.35 -11.36 -1.17
CA ASP A 209 12.26 -12.31 -0.96
C ASP A 209 12.68 -13.72 -1.37
N ASN A 210 12.11 -14.74 -0.73
CA ASN A 210 12.32 -16.15 -1.13
C ASN A 210 11.40 -16.59 -2.29
N LYS A 211 10.60 -15.69 -2.81
CA LYS A 211 9.68 -15.87 -3.92
C LYS A 211 9.73 -14.65 -4.85
N ILE A 212 9.81 -14.91 -6.15
CA ILE A 212 9.86 -13.88 -7.19
C ILE A 212 8.77 -14.09 -8.22
N VAL A 213 8.37 -13.00 -8.88
CA VAL A 213 7.46 -13.00 -10.01
C VAL A 213 8.20 -12.48 -11.23
N LEU A 214 8.19 -13.26 -12.32
CA LEU A 214 8.60 -12.84 -13.65
C LEU A 214 7.36 -12.42 -14.43
N GLU A 215 7.42 -11.27 -15.08
CA GLU A 215 6.33 -10.72 -15.87
C GLU A 215 6.80 -10.33 -17.26
N ARG A 216 5.97 -10.59 -18.27
CA ARG A 216 6.19 -10.05 -19.62
C ARG A 216 6.03 -8.54 -19.58
N GLU A 217 6.89 -7.82 -20.31
CA GLU A 217 6.73 -6.38 -20.48
C GLU A 217 5.47 -6.05 -21.26
N VAL A 218 4.76 -5.04 -20.81
CA VAL A 218 3.69 -4.35 -21.57
C VAL A 218 4.14 -2.94 -21.86
N ILE A 219 4.23 -2.61 -23.14
CA ILE A 219 4.47 -1.23 -23.60
C ILE A 219 3.14 -0.51 -23.59
N GLY A 220 3.00 0.48 -22.72
CA GLY A 220 1.74 1.19 -22.57
C GLY A 220 1.81 2.28 -21.49
N ARG A 221 0.63 2.78 -21.13
CA ARG A 221 0.44 3.80 -20.10
C ARG A 221 0.10 3.13 -18.78
N GLU A 222 0.60 3.66 -17.67
CA GLU A 222 0.23 3.24 -16.33
C GLU A 222 -0.93 4.10 -15.81
N ILE A 223 -2.09 3.48 -15.62
CA ILE A 223 -3.33 4.14 -15.19
C ILE A 223 -3.67 3.66 -13.78
N GLN A 224 -3.97 4.60 -12.89
CA GLN A 224 -4.26 4.34 -11.49
C GLN A 224 -5.71 4.70 -11.16
N VAL A 225 -6.34 3.93 -10.27
CA VAL A 225 -7.70 4.18 -9.78
C VAL A 225 -7.70 4.08 -8.25
N ALA A 226 -8.13 5.12 -7.57
CA ALA A 226 -8.37 5.08 -6.13
C ALA A 226 -9.73 4.44 -5.85
N VAL A 227 -9.77 3.49 -4.91
CA VAL A 227 -11.01 2.86 -4.45
C VAL A 227 -11.17 3.13 -2.96
N MET A 228 -12.37 3.50 -2.52
CA MET A 228 -12.68 3.82 -1.13
C MET A 228 -14.04 3.26 -0.72
N GLY A 229 -14.10 2.67 0.46
CA GLY A 229 -15.34 2.15 1.07
C GLY A 229 -15.18 0.76 1.66
N ASN A 230 -16.26 0.25 2.25
CA ASN A 230 -16.36 -1.12 2.74
C ASN A 230 -17.18 -1.98 1.77
N GLU A 231 -18.42 -2.33 2.07
CA GLU A 231 -19.26 -3.21 1.23
C GLU A 231 -19.61 -2.63 -0.15
N LYS A 232 -19.78 -1.31 -0.24
CA LYS A 232 -20.14 -0.60 -1.48
C LYS A 232 -19.05 0.42 -1.83
N PRO A 233 -17.88 -0.04 -2.27
CA PRO A 233 -16.78 0.84 -2.57
C PRO A 233 -17.05 1.68 -3.81
N LEU A 234 -16.49 2.88 -3.81
CA LEU A 234 -16.51 3.81 -4.92
C LEU A 234 -15.12 3.85 -5.57
N ALA A 235 -15.09 4.01 -6.88
CA ALA A 235 -13.86 4.22 -7.64
C ALA A 235 -13.77 5.68 -8.11
N SER A 236 -12.60 6.28 -7.98
CA SER A 236 -12.30 7.62 -8.47
C SER A 236 -12.29 7.71 -9.99
N LEU A 237 -12.17 8.92 -10.53
CA LEU A 237 -11.67 9.11 -11.88
C LEU A 237 -10.27 8.50 -12.01
N PRO A 238 -9.94 7.87 -13.15
CA PRO A 238 -8.60 7.34 -13.39
C PRO A 238 -7.57 8.47 -13.46
N GLY A 239 -6.37 8.22 -12.94
CA GLY A 239 -5.25 9.13 -13.02
C GLY A 239 -4.02 8.47 -13.63
N GLU A 240 -3.12 9.27 -14.18
CA GLU A 240 -1.82 8.84 -14.68
C GLU A 240 -0.75 9.87 -14.36
N PHE A 241 0.50 9.42 -14.24
CA PHE A 241 1.65 10.30 -14.27
C PHE A 241 2.11 10.49 -15.71
N ILE A 242 2.33 11.74 -16.11
CA ILE A 242 2.91 12.06 -17.42
C ILE A 242 4.41 12.17 -17.24
N HIS A 243 5.14 11.25 -17.83
CA HIS A 243 6.61 11.23 -17.82
C HIS A 243 7.18 10.74 -19.16
N ASP A 244 8.39 11.18 -19.46
CA ASP A 244 9.08 10.82 -20.71
C ASP A 244 9.90 9.50 -20.59
N HIS A 245 9.85 8.81 -19.43
CA HIS A 245 10.62 7.60 -19.16
C HIS A 245 9.78 6.33 -19.26
N VAL A 246 10.41 5.24 -19.75
CA VAL A 246 9.75 3.93 -19.93
C VAL A 246 9.56 3.17 -18.61
N PHE A 247 10.33 3.51 -17.57
CA PHE A 247 10.26 2.85 -16.26
C PHE A 247 10.23 3.86 -15.11
N PHE A 248 9.31 3.63 -14.18
CA PHE A 248 9.04 4.50 -13.03
C PHE A 248 9.65 3.87 -11.78
N ASP A 249 10.89 4.22 -11.47
CA ASP A 249 11.64 3.72 -10.32
C ASP A 249 11.32 4.46 -9.01
N PHE A 250 11.98 4.03 -7.92
CA PHE A 250 11.79 4.64 -6.59
C PHE A 250 12.13 6.13 -6.55
N GLU A 251 13.22 6.55 -7.21
CA GLU A 251 13.66 7.94 -7.22
C GLU A 251 12.65 8.82 -7.97
N SER A 252 12.16 8.36 -9.11
CA SER A 252 11.14 9.06 -9.89
C SER A 252 9.81 9.19 -9.11
N LYS A 253 9.42 8.17 -8.33
CA LYS A 253 8.16 8.16 -7.55
C LYS A 253 8.14 9.16 -6.41
N TYR A 254 9.26 9.42 -5.75
CA TYR A 254 9.31 10.17 -4.49
C TYR A 254 10.19 11.42 -4.49
N MET A 255 11.08 11.57 -5.49
CA MET A 255 12.06 12.66 -5.56
C MET A 255 11.82 13.62 -6.71
N ASP A 256 11.09 13.23 -7.75
CA ASP A 256 10.85 14.12 -8.90
C ASP A 256 9.69 15.07 -8.64
N LYS A 257 10.01 16.33 -8.37
CA LYS A 257 9.04 17.43 -8.16
C LYS A 257 8.35 17.90 -9.45
N GLN A 258 8.72 17.36 -10.61
CA GLN A 258 8.18 17.77 -11.92
C GLN A 258 7.15 16.80 -12.49
N LEU A 259 6.83 15.71 -11.78
CA LEU A 259 5.83 14.76 -12.22
C LEU A 259 4.45 15.41 -12.35
N LYS A 260 4.01 15.53 -13.57
CA LYS A 260 2.65 16.02 -13.88
C LYS A 260 1.65 14.90 -13.76
N MET A 261 0.57 15.13 -13.01
CA MET A 261 -0.58 14.25 -12.94
C MET A 261 -1.64 14.68 -13.95
N SER A 262 -2.19 13.73 -14.69
CA SER A 262 -3.40 13.91 -15.49
C SER A 262 -4.56 13.21 -14.79
N ILE A 263 -5.51 13.96 -14.24
CA ILE A 263 -6.72 13.46 -13.59
C ILE A 263 -7.90 14.33 -14.04
N PRO A 264 -8.85 13.79 -14.82
CA PRO A 264 -8.88 12.44 -15.34
C PRO A 264 -7.76 12.16 -16.35
N ALA A 265 -7.29 10.92 -16.40
CA ALA A 265 -6.43 10.46 -17.49
C ALA A 265 -7.17 10.56 -18.83
N HIS A 266 -6.44 10.88 -19.90
CA HIS A 266 -7.04 11.00 -21.25
C HIS A 266 -7.43 9.60 -21.80
N LEU A 267 -8.64 9.15 -21.48
CA LEU A 267 -9.22 7.86 -21.84
C LEU A 267 -10.58 8.07 -22.52
N SER A 268 -11.04 7.09 -23.33
CA SER A 268 -12.43 7.07 -23.76
C SER A 268 -13.38 6.81 -22.58
N GLU A 269 -14.64 7.19 -22.71
CA GLU A 269 -15.66 6.92 -21.68
C GLU A 269 -15.81 5.41 -21.42
N GLU A 270 -15.69 4.60 -22.46
CA GLU A 270 -15.75 3.14 -22.38
C GLU A 270 -14.60 2.59 -21.51
N ILE A 271 -13.35 2.96 -21.80
CA ILE A 271 -12.17 2.56 -21.02
C ILE A 271 -12.26 3.09 -19.59
N THR A 272 -12.71 4.34 -19.41
CA THR A 272 -12.91 4.94 -18.07
C THR A 272 -13.94 4.14 -17.26
N SER A 273 -15.05 3.74 -17.84
CA SER A 273 -16.05 2.91 -17.17
C SER A 273 -15.52 1.52 -16.85
N GLN A 274 -14.86 0.87 -17.81
CA GLN A 274 -14.31 -0.47 -17.66
C GLN A 274 -13.24 -0.55 -16.55
N ILE A 275 -12.27 0.39 -16.55
CA ILE A 275 -11.17 0.38 -15.58
C ILE A 275 -11.68 0.60 -14.14
N ARG A 276 -12.68 1.47 -13.95
CA ARG A 276 -13.33 1.69 -12.65
C ARG A 276 -14.07 0.45 -12.14
N GLN A 277 -14.79 -0.25 -13.02
CA GLN A 277 -15.47 -1.51 -12.68
C GLN A 277 -14.47 -2.61 -12.34
N LEU A 278 -13.38 -2.73 -13.11
CA LEU A 278 -12.30 -3.68 -12.81
C LEU A 278 -11.61 -3.38 -11.50
N ALA A 279 -11.38 -2.10 -11.17
CA ALA A 279 -10.80 -1.69 -9.89
C ALA A 279 -11.69 -2.09 -8.70
N ILE A 280 -13.00 -1.87 -8.78
CA ILE A 280 -13.97 -2.31 -7.76
C ILE A 280 -13.99 -3.85 -7.66
N LYS A 281 -14.00 -4.56 -8.79
CA LYS A 281 -13.97 -6.01 -8.82
C LYS A 281 -12.71 -6.57 -8.16
N ALA A 282 -11.55 -6.00 -8.45
CA ALA A 282 -10.27 -6.38 -7.86
C ALA A 282 -10.25 -6.10 -6.34
N TYR A 283 -10.78 -4.95 -5.92
CA TYR A 283 -10.96 -4.58 -4.52
C TYR A 283 -11.76 -5.62 -3.73
N HIS A 284 -12.92 -6.03 -4.25
CA HIS A 284 -13.73 -7.09 -3.64
C HIS A 284 -13.03 -8.45 -3.67
N THR A 285 -12.35 -8.80 -4.76
CA THR A 285 -11.61 -10.07 -4.88
C THR A 285 -10.55 -10.23 -3.79
N HIS A 286 -9.92 -9.13 -3.37
CA HIS A 286 -8.92 -9.12 -2.29
C HIS A 286 -9.50 -8.82 -0.92
N ASN A 287 -10.84 -8.78 -0.78
CA ASN A 287 -11.52 -8.44 0.48
C ASN A 287 -11.03 -7.11 1.08
N CYS A 288 -10.74 -6.14 0.22
CA CYS A 288 -10.29 -4.82 0.64
C CYS A 288 -11.37 -4.05 1.40
N SER A 289 -10.96 -3.14 2.26
CA SER A 289 -11.82 -2.22 3.01
C SER A 289 -11.10 -0.90 3.28
N GLY A 290 -11.89 0.17 3.43
CA GLY A 290 -11.38 1.51 3.66
C GLY A 290 -10.80 2.11 2.40
N LEU A 291 -9.58 1.72 2.00
CA LEU A 291 -8.91 2.28 0.82
C LEU A 291 -8.03 1.24 0.11
N ALA A 292 -7.87 1.42 -1.20
CA ALA A 292 -6.79 0.82 -2.00
C ALA A 292 -6.57 1.66 -3.28
N ARG A 293 -5.39 1.57 -3.88
CA ARG A 293 -5.13 2.03 -5.24
C ARG A 293 -4.91 0.82 -6.12
N VAL A 294 -5.60 0.79 -7.24
CA VAL A 294 -5.51 -0.29 -8.23
C VAL A 294 -4.81 0.26 -9.46
N ASP A 295 -3.71 -0.37 -9.84
CA ASP A 295 -2.82 0.10 -10.90
C ASP A 295 -2.94 -0.82 -12.12
N PHE A 296 -3.04 -0.22 -13.31
CA PHE A 296 -3.25 -0.91 -14.57
C PHE A 296 -2.24 -0.48 -15.61
N PHE A 297 -1.91 -1.39 -16.54
CA PHE A 297 -1.30 -1.01 -17.80
C PHE A 297 -2.39 -0.94 -18.88
N LEU A 298 -2.31 0.07 -19.73
CA LEU A 298 -3.13 0.24 -20.93
C LEU A 298 -2.21 0.23 -22.14
N ASP A 299 -2.30 -0.82 -22.96
CA ASP A 299 -1.46 -0.92 -24.16
C ASP A 299 -1.97 -0.04 -25.31
N GLY A 300 -1.16 0.05 -26.39
CA GLY A 300 -1.50 0.83 -27.58
C GLY A 300 -2.71 0.29 -28.38
N LYS A 301 -3.23 -0.88 -28.02
CA LYS A 301 -4.43 -1.48 -28.62
C LYS A 301 -5.69 -1.26 -27.79
N GLY A 302 -5.56 -0.58 -26.63
CA GLY A 302 -6.66 -0.34 -25.70
C GLY A 302 -6.93 -1.51 -24.73
N GLN A 303 -6.02 -2.49 -24.65
CA GLN A 303 -6.16 -3.61 -23.73
C GLN A 303 -5.70 -3.22 -22.36
N LEU A 304 -6.55 -3.47 -21.35
CA LEU A 304 -6.24 -3.25 -19.92
C LEU A 304 -5.65 -4.52 -19.31
N TYR A 305 -4.57 -4.33 -18.54
CA TYR A 305 -3.93 -5.36 -17.71
C TYR A 305 -3.84 -4.84 -16.29
N LEU A 306 -4.46 -5.53 -15.32
CA LEU A 306 -4.27 -5.18 -13.92
C LEU A 306 -2.84 -5.54 -13.52
N ASN A 307 -2.12 -4.57 -12.98
CA ASN A 307 -0.74 -4.73 -12.49
C ASN A 307 -0.71 -5.15 -11.04
N GLU A 308 -1.16 -4.28 -10.13
CA GLU A 308 -1.13 -4.52 -8.69
C GLU A 308 -2.24 -3.77 -7.94
N ILE A 309 -2.44 -4.13 -6.67
CA ILE A 309 -3.33 -3.47 -5.72
C ILE A 309 -2.49 -3.02 -4.53
N ASN A 310 -2.53 -1.72 -4.24
CA ASN A 310 -1.81 -1.12 -3.12
C ASN A 310 -2.76 -0.89 -1.95
N ALA A 311 -2.59 -1.63 -0.87
CA ALA A 311 -3.44 -1.57 0.33
C ALA A 311 -3.31 -0.26 1.11
N LEU A 312 -2.13 0.36 1.06
CA LEU A 312 -1.84 1.66 1.67
C LEU A 312 -1.06 2.52 0.66
N PRO A 313 -1.74 3.13 -0.32
CA PRO A 313 -1.08 3.97 -1.31
C PRO A 313 -0.44 5.21 -0.66
N GLY A 314 0.49 5.86 -1.36
CA GLY A 314 1.05 7.14 -0.93
C GLY A 314 -0.07 8.11 -0.55
N PHE A 315 0.02 8.70 0.65
CA PHE A 315 -1.09 9.42 1.27
C PHE A 315 -0.70 10.82 1.78
N THR A 316 0.28 11.48 1.17
CA THR A 316 0.47 12.93 1.35
C THR A 316 -0.60 13.68 0.56
N ASN A 317 -0.88 14.94 0.89
CA ASN A 317 -1.92 15.75 0.21
C ASN A 317 -1.65 15.96 -1.30
N TYR A 318 -0.45 15.73 -1.77
CA TYR A 318 -0.06 15.78 -3.19
C TYR A 318 0.16 14.40 -3.80
N SER A 319 -0.11 13.31 -3.08
CA SER A 319 -0.07 11.94 -3.62
C SER A 319 -1.25 11.67 -4.54
N MET A 320 -1.07 10.75 -5.50
CA MET A 320 -2.09 10.43 -6.50
C MET A 320 -3.44 10.06 -5.87
N TYR A 321 -3.47 9.25 -4.81
CA TYR A 321 -4.71 8.79 -4.18
C TYR A 321 -5.61 9.93 -3.68
N PRO A 322 -5.15 10.86 -2.81
CA PRO A 322 -5.98 11.99 -2.38
C PRO A 322 -6.36 12.94 -3.52
N VAL A 323 -5.43 13.22 -4.44
CA VAL A 323 -5.70 14.12 -5.57
C VAL A 323 -6.74 13.54 -6.51
N MET A 324 -6.77 12.21 -6.71
CA MET A 324 -7.84 11.56 -7.48
C MET A 324 -9.22 11.80 -6.82
N TRP A 325 -9.35 11.72 -5.52
CA TRP A 325 -10.63 11.99 -4.82
C TRP A 325 -11.02 13.46 -4.89
N GLU A 326 -10.07 14.37 -4.72
CA GLU A 326 -10.34 15.80 -4.89
C GLU A 326 -10.87 16.11 -6.30
N ARG A 327 -10.29 15.50 -7.34
CA ARG A 327 -10.70 15.69 -8.74
C ARG A 327 -11.98 14.95 -9.10
N THR A 328 -12.34 13.89 -8.36
CA THR A 328 -13.52 13.07 -8.64
C THR A 328 -14.80 13.75 -8.13
N ASP A 329 -14.83 14.19 -6.89
CA ASP A 329 -16.04 14.68 -6.22
C ASP A 329 -15.81 15.91 -5.31
N GLY A 330 -14.61 16.49 -5.35
CA GLY A 330 -14.25 17.66 -4.54
C GLY A 330 -13.89 17.32 -3.10
N THR A 331 -13.72 16.03 -2.74
CA THR A 331 -13.37 15.62 -1.37
C THR A 331 -12.02 16.21 -0.97
N ARG A 332 -12.03 17.12 -0.01
CA ARG A 332 -10.81 17.72 0.54
C ARG A 332 -10.00 16.70 1.32
N TYR A 333 -8.70 16.92 1.45
CA TYR A 333 -7.78 15.99 2.11
C TYR A 333 -8.20 15.66 3.56
N SER A 334 -8.57 16.66 4.37
CA SER A 334 -9.06 16.44 5.74
C SER A 334 -10.35 15.61 5.77
N GLU A 335 -11.28 15.88 4.86
CA GLU A 335 -12.54 15.12 4.73
C GLU A 335 -12.28 13.67 4.30
N LEU A 336 -11.27 13.44 3.43
CA LEU A 336 -10.86 12.11 3.03
C LEU A 336 -10.34 11.31 4.23
N VAL A 337 -9.49 11.91 5.06
CA VAL A 337 -8.99 11.28 6.29
C VAL A 337 -10.14 10.92 7.23
N GLU A 338 -11.08 11.84 7.45
CA GLU A 338 -12.26 11.59 8.28
C GLU A 338 -13.14 10.45 7.73
N LYS A 339 -13.44 10.45 6.41
CA LYS A 339 -14.18 9.36 5.76
C LYS A 339 -13.52 7.99 6.00
N LEU A 340 -12.20 7.92 5.89
CA LEU A 340 -11.47 6.67 6.13
C LEU A 340 -11.52 6.23 7.59
N ILE A 341 -11.49 7.17 8.54
CA ILE A 341 -11.69 6.88 9.98
C ILE A 341 -13.11 6.34 10.21
N ASP A 342 -14.12 6.94 9.59
CA ASP A 342 -15.51 6.47 9.70
C ASP A 342 -15.68 5.05 9.15
N TYR A 343 -15.09 4.74 7.99
CA TYR A 343 -15.09 3.37 7.45
C TYR A 343 -14.42 2.36 8.40
N ALA A 344 -13.35 2.74 9.07
CA ALA A 344 -12.70 1.90 10.08
C ALA A 344 -13.62 1.61 11.27
N ILE A 345 -14.31 2.62 11.78
CA ILE A 345 -15.26 2.49 12.89
C ILE A 345 -16.46 1.62 12.49
N MET A 346 -17.00 1.84 11.28
CA MET A 346 -18.11 1.03 10.74
C MET A 346 -17.71 -0.44 10.60
N ARG A 347 -16.59 -0.75 9.97
CA ARG A 347 -16.08 -2.13 9.81
C ARG A 347 -15.88 -2.81 11.17
N HIS A 348 -15.32 -2.10 12.14
CA HIS A 348 -15.14 -2.63 13.49
C HIS A 348 -16.49 -2.92 14.16
N ALA A 349 -17.46 -2.04 14.05
CA ALA A 349 -18.80 -2.23 14.62
C ALA A 349 -19.52 -3.44 14.00
N GLU A 350 -19.45 -3.61 12.67
CA GLU A 350 -19.97 -4.78 11.96
C GLU A 350 -19.32 -6.08 12.48
N LYS A 351 -18.01 -6.07 12.65
CA LYS A 351 -17.26 -7.23 13.19
C LYS A 351 -17.69 -7.55 14.62
N GLN A 352 -17.97 -6.56 15.47
CA GLN A 352 -18.43 -6.77 16.85
C GLN A 352 -19.85 -7.39 16.91
N SER A 353 -20.64 -7.33 15.84
CA SER A 353 -21.97 -7.97 15.79
C SER A 353 -21.91 -9.48 15.54
N ILE A 354 -20.74 -10.04 15.18
CA ILE A 354 -20.56 -11.46 14.90
C ILE A 354 -20.42 -12.22 16.21
N GLN A 355 -21.14 -13.35 16.35
CA GLN A 355 -21.02 -14.24 17.50
C GLN A 355 -19.80 -15.15 17.34
N TYR A 356 -18.86 -15.10 18.29
CA TYR A 356 -17.66 -15.96 18.35
C TYR A 356 -17.80 -17.09 19.36
N THR A 357 -18.81 -17.06 20.21
CA THR A 357 -19.11 -18.06 21.24
C THR A 357 -20.54 -18.53 21.14
N ARG A 358 -20.82 -19.78 21.55
CA ARG A 358 -22.16 -20.35 21.65
C ARG A 358 -22.77 -20.03 23.01
#